data_7417524e9a2ad55072d0d280cb307687
#
_entry.id   7417524e9a2ad55072d0d280cb307687
#
_cell.length_a   1.000
_cell.length_b   1.000
_cell.length_c   1.000
_cell.angle_alpha   90.00
_cell.angle_beta   90.00
_cell.angle_gamma   90.00
#
_symmetry.space_group_name_H-M   'P 1'
#
loop_
_entity.id
_entity.type
_entity.pdbx_description
1 polymer ?
#
loop_
_entity_poly.entity_id
_entity_poly.type
_entity_poly.pdbx_seq_one_letter_code
_entity_poly.pdbx_strand_id
1 'polypeptide(L)'
;MEYIIDKMKYEDWEEVKEIYLEGIKTENSTFQTKAPSWKEWDKGHSSECRLIAKEGDDVLGWAALSPVSSRCVYSGVAEVSIYIGSQYRGNGIGTNLLKELIETSERNEFWTLQAGIFPENKSSLLLHKKCGFREVGIREKIGKMKNGEWRDVVLLERRSNKVGIK
;
A
#
# COMPACT_ATOMS: atom_id res chain seq x y z
N MET A 1 -9.25 -6.74 -19.82
CA MET A 1 -8.43 -5.55 -19.59
C MET A 1 -6.96 -5.95 -19.65
N GLU A 2 -6.24 -5.37 -20.56
CA GLU A 2 -4.80 -5.61 -20.70
C GLU A 2 -4.03 -4.46 -20.06
N TYR A 3 -3.22 -4.76 -19.07
CA TYR A 3 -2.37 -3.78 -18.40
C TYR A 3 -1.03 -4.42 -18.04
N ILE A 4 -0.05 -3.59 -17.78
CA ILE A 4 1.26 -4.04 -17.28
C ILE A 4 1.50 -3.46 -15.88
N ILE A 5 2.37 -4.11 -15.12
CA ILE A 5 2.86 -3.57 -13.86
C ILE A 5 4.31 -3.16 -14.11
N ASP A 6 4.62 -1.92 -13.79
CA ASP A 6 5.92 -1.32 -14.03
C ASP A 6 6.36 -0.50 -12.82
N LYS A 7 7.63 -0.15 -12.78
CA LYS A 7 8.18 0.72 -11.76
C LYS A 7 7.60 2.13 -11.91
N MET A 8 7.16 2.70 -10.80
CA MET A 8 6.65 4.07 -10.78
C MET A 8 7.78 5.06 -11.04
N LYS A 9 7.51 6.06 -11.88
CA LYS A 9 8.42 7.16 -12.21
C LYS A 9 7.80 8.49 -11.81
N TYR A 10 8.62 9.53 -11.77
CA TYR A 10 8.15 10.89 -11.47
C TYR A 10 6.99 11.33 -12.36
N GLU A 11 7.04 10.96 -13.64
CA GLU A 11 6.02 11.31 -14.63
C GLU A 11 4.65 10.73 -14.30
N ASP A 12 4.59 9.69 -13.49
CA ASP A 12 3.34 9.04 -13.09
C ASP A 12 2.68 9.73 -11.88
N TRP A 13 3.38 10.66 -11.23
CA TRP A 13 2.96 11.22 -9.95
C TRP A 13 1.58 11.86 -9.96
N GLU A 14 1.26 12.65 -10.99
CA GLU A 14 -0.04 13.34 -11.02
C GLU A 14 -1.21 12.35 -10.99
N GLU A 15 -1.11 11.24 -11.74
CA GLU A 15 -2.13 10.21 -11.74
C GLU A 15 -2.13 9.39 -10.45
N VAL A 16 -0.97 9.09 -9.90
CA VAL A 16 -0.82 8.42 -8.59
C VAL A 16 -1.52 9.26 -7.50
N LYS A 17 -1.27 10.56 -7.51
CA LYS A 17 -1.90 11.51 -6.58
C LYS A 17 -3.42 11.53 -6.73
N GLU A 18 -3.93 11.56 -7.97
CA GLU A 18 -5.37 11.53 -8.22
C GLU A 18 -6.03 10.28 -7.64
N ILE A 19 -5.40 9.13 -7.84
CA ILE A 19 -5.89 7.84 -7.30
C ILE A 19 -5.87 7.86 -5.77
N TYR A 20 -4.83 8.44 -5.18
CA TYR A 20 -4.76 8.60 -3.73
C TYR A 20 -5.88 9.49 -3.20
N LEU A 21 -6.16 10.60 -3.89
CA LEU A 21 -7.25 11.50 -3.54
C LEU A 21 -8.62 10.81 -3.63
N GLU A 22 -8.82 9.93 -4.60
CA GLU A 22 -10.03 9.09 -4.67
C GLU A 22 -10.15 8.21 -3.42
N GLY A 23 -9.05 7.62 -2.97
CA GLY A 23 -9.01 6.81 -1.75
C GLY A 23 -9.37 7.63 -0.52
N ILE A 24 -8.84 8.83 -0.40
CA ILE A 24 -9.16 9.75 0.71
C ILE A 24 -10.67 10.05 0.74
N LYS A 25 -11.28 10.28 -0.42
CA LYS A 25 -12.72 10.57 -0.52
C LYS A 25 -13.62 9.45 -0.03
N THR A 26 -13.15 8.20 -0.04
CA THR A 26 -13.94 7.08 0.47
C THR A 26 -14.14 7.14 1.98
N GLU A 27 -13.27 7.87 2.68
CA GLU A 27 -13.20 7.93 4.15
C GLU A 27 -13.03 6.54 4.77
N ASN A 28 -12.55 5.58 4.01
CA ASN A 28 -12.44 4.18 4.42
C ASN A 28 -11.08 3.55 4.08
N SER A 29 -10.08 4.34 3.68
CA SER A 29 -8.76 3.82 3.32
C SER A 29 -7.61 4.44 4.09
N THR A 30 -7.77 5.63 4.62
CA THR A 30 -6.68 6.35 5.31
C THR A 30 -7.24 7.43 6.24
N PHE A 31 -6.46 7.76 7.27
CA PHE A 31 -6.72 8.92 8.13
C PHE A 31 -6.34 10.24 7.45
N GLN A 32 -5.54 10.19 6.40
CA GLN A 32 -5.07 11.40 5.71
C GLN A 32 -6.23 12.14 5.05
N THR A 33 -6.13 13.46 5.04
CA THR A 33 -7.17 14.34 4.48
C THR A 33 -6.74 15.04 3.20
N LYS A 34 -5.47 14.97 2.87
CA LYS A 34 -4.91 15.59 1.66
C LYS A 34 -3.70 14.79 1.18
N ALA A 35 -3.41 14.88 -0.11
CA ALA A 35 -2.24 14.25 -0.69
C ALA A 35 -0.98 15.09 -0.38
N PRO A 36 0.17 14.44 -0.16
CA PRO A 36 1.44 15.15 -0.01
C PRO A 36 1.92 15.71 -1.36
N SER A 37 2.96 16.53 -1.32
CA SER A 37 3.69 16.89 -2.53
C SER A 37 4.51 15.70 -3.03
N TRP A 38 4.96 15.74 -4.28
CA TRP A 38 5.88 14.72 -4.79
C TRP A 38 7.11 14.57 -3.91
N LYS A 39 7.72 15.68 -3.51
CA LYS A 39 8.92 15.67 -2.67
C LYS A 39 8.71 14.95 -1.34
N GLU A 40 7.58 15.23 -0.70
CA GLU A 40 7.22 14.57 0.57
C GLU A 40 6.95 13.08 0.36
N TRP A 41 6.19 12.75 -0.68
CA TRP A 41 5.86 11.37 -1.00
C TRP A 41 7.12 10.56 -1.35
N ASP A 42 7.97 11.10 -2.21
CA ASP A 42 9.21 10.47 -2.63
C ASP A 42 10.14 10.18 -1.44
N LYS A 43 10.28 11.15 -0.55
CA LYS A 43 11.11 11.01 0.66
C LYS A 43 10.55 9.96 1.62
N GLY A 44 9.24 9.81 1.69
CA GLY A 44 8.57 8.90 2.61
C GLY A 44 8.46 7.46 2.14
N HIS A 45 8.81 7.16 0.90
CA HIS A 45 8.64 5.83 0.31
C HIS A 45 9.94 5.27 -0.25
N SER A 46 10.07 3.94 -0.22
CA SER A 46 11.21 3.24 -0.81
C SER A 46 11.32 3.57 -2.30
N SER A 47 12.52 3.94 -2.76
CA SER A 47 12.76 4.22 -4.17
C SER A 47 12.72 2.97 -5.05
N GLU A 48 13.00 1.81 -4.46
CA GLU A 48 13.03 0.53 -5.18
C GLU A 48 11.70 -0.20 -5.22
N CYS A 49 10.82 0.08 -4.26
CA CYS A 49 9.56 -0.64 -4.08
C CYS A 49 8.38 0.32 -4.25
N ARG A 50 8.19 0.78 -5.48
CA ARG A 50 7.06 1.61 -5.91
C ARG A 50 6.64 1.20 -7.31
N LEU A 51 5.40 0.76 -7.45
CA LEU A 51 4.87 0.15 -8.67
C LEU A 51 3.59 0.84 -9.12
N ILE A 52 3.35 0.80 -10.43
CA ILE A 52 2.08 1.19 -11.02
C ILE A 52 1.54 0.07 -11.90
N ALA A 53 0.22 -0.01 -11.99
CA ALA A 53 -0.45 -0.76 -13.04
C ALA A 53 -0.88 0.25 -14.10
N LYS A 54 -0.55 0.02 -15.35
CA LYS A 54 -0.89 0.97 -16.42
C LYS A 54 -1.39 0.26 -17.67
N GLU A 55 -2.32 0.91 -18.35
CA GLU A 55 -2.84 0.52 -19.67
C GLU A 55 -2.56 1.67 -20.61
N GLY A 56 -1.65 1.47 -21.57
CA GLY A 56 -1.16 2.58 -22.39
C GLY A 56 -0.49 3.64 -21.49
N ASP A 57 -0.98 4.86 -21.53
CA ASP A 57 -0.48 5.95 -20.71
C ASP A 57 -1.28 6.15 -19.41
N ASP A 58 -2.39 5.42 -19.23
CA ASP A 58 -3.26 5.57 -18.06
C ASP A 58 -2.80 4.73 -16.88
N VAL A 59 -2.63 5.36 -15.72
CA VAL A 59 -2.33 4.67 -14.46
C VAL A 59 -3.64 4.17 -13.85
N LEU A 60 -3.73 2.88 -13.59
CA LEU A 60 -4.93 2.23 -13.06
C LEU A 60 -4.89 2.08 -11.54
N GLY A 61 -3.69 2.01 -10.99
CA GLY A 61 -3.45 1.83 -9.57
C GLY A 61 -1.96 1.89 -9.26
N TRP A 62 -1.64 1.97 -7.97
CA TRP A 62 -0.24 2.00 -7.52
C TRP A 62 -0.07 1.28 -6.19
N ALA A 63 1.15 0.86 -5.93
CA ALA A 63 1.55 0.25 -4.66
C ALA A 63 2.97 0.69 -4.32
N ALA A 64 3.23 0.91 -3.04
CA ALA A 64 4.54 1.34 -2.57
C ALA A 64 4.79 0.87 -1.15
N LEU A 65 6.05 0.93 -0.74
CA LEU A 65 6.48 0.61 0.62
C LEU A 65 7.05 1.84 1.30
N SER A 66 6.70 2.01 2.57
CA SER A 66 7.32 3.02 3.43
C SER A 66 7.98 2.33 4.64
N PRO A 67 9.12 2.86 5.14
CA PRO A 67 9.78 2.26 6.29
C PRO A 67 8.92 2.39 7.55
N VAL A 68 8.94 1.35 8.38
CA VAL A 68 8.18 1.31 9.64
C VAL A 68 8.96 1.97 10.76
N SER A 69 10.30 1.88 10.70
CA SER A 69 11.17 2.37 11.77
C SER A 69 12.50 2.82 11.21
N SER A 70 13.13 3.79 11.88
CA SER A 70 14.50 4.23 11.59
C SER A 70 15.57 3.35 12.24
N ARG A 71 15.17 2.40 13.08
CA ARG A 71 16.12 1.49 13.76
C ARG A 71 16.64 0.45 12.77
N CYS A 72 17.96 0.24 12.77
CA CYS A 72 18.61 -0.71 11.85
C CYS A 72 18.08 -2.13 11.97
N VAL A 73 17.69 -2.57 13.17
CA VAL A 73 17.13 -3.91 13.38
C VAL A 73 15.84 -4.14 12.62
N TYR A 74 15.14 -3.08 12.24
CA TYR A 74 13.90 -3.15 11.48
C TYR A 74 14.04 -2.62 10.05
N SER A 75 15.26 -2.58 9.51
CA SER A 75 15.50 -2.05 8.15
C SER A 75 14.81 -2.83 7.04
N GLY A 76 14.49 -4.10 7.28
CA GLY A 76 13.74 -4.95 6.33
C GLY A 76 12.26 -5.05 6.63
N VAL A 77 11.70 -4.13 7.42
CA VAL A 77 10.26 -4.07 7.74
C VAL A 77 9.66 -2.83 7.08
N ALA A 78 8.62 -3.01 6.29
CA ALA A 78 7.98 -1.91 5.58
C ALA A 78 6.45 -2.02 5.61
N GLU A 79 5.79 -0.89 5.44
CA GLU A 79 4.35 -0.80 5.37
C GLU A 79 3.88 -0.65 3.92
N VAL A 80 2.86 -1.40 3.58
CA VAL A 80 2.24 -1.39 2.24
C VAL A 80 1.24 -0.24 2.14
N SER A 81 1.33 0.50 1.04
CA SER A 81 0.26 1.38 0.56
C SER A 81 -0.16 0.88 -0.81
N ILE A 82 -1.46 0.66 -1.01
CA ILE A 82 -1.99 0.20 -2.30
C ILE A 82 -3.33 0.87 -2.57
N TYR A 83 -3.47 1.45 -3.75
CA TYR A 83 -4.65 2.21 -4.16
C TYR A 83 -4.98 1.92 -5.61
N ILE A 84 -6.24 1.61 -5.88
CA ILE A 84 -6.73 1.34 -7.24
C ILE A 84 -7.71 2.45 -7.62
N GLY A 85 -7.59 2.96 -8.84
CA GLY A 85 -8.53 3.95 -9.36
C GLY A 85 -9.97 3.44 -9.26
N SER A 86 -10.89 4.32 -8.86
CA SER A 86 -12.27 3.94 -8.55
C SER A 86 -12.97 3.21 -9.70
N GLN A 87 -12.71 3.60 -10.93
CA GLN A 87 -13.31 2.99 -12.13
C GLN A 87 -12.66 1.65 -12.54
N TYR A 88 -11.55 1.29 -11.91
CA TYR A 88 -10.79 0.08 -12.25
C TYR A 88 -10.89 -1.03 -11.20
N ARG A 89 -11.62 -0.80 -10.13
CA ARG A 89 -11.81 -1.78 -9.05
C ARG A 89 -12.57 -3.00 -9.54
N GLY A 90 -12.31 -4.15 -8.91
CA GLY A 90 -12.98 -5.40 -9.27
C GLY A 90 -12.36 -6.14 -10.46
N ASN A 91 -11.21 -5.71 -10.97
CA ASN A 91 -10.54 -6.31 -12.12
C ASN A 91 -9.26 -7.09 -11.75
N GLY A 92 -9.03 -7.35 -10.48
CA GLY A 92 -7.87 -8.11 -10.03
C GLY A 92 -6.55 -7.33 -10.02
N ILE A 93 -6.57 -6.04 -10.31
CA ILE A 93 -5.37 -5.19 -10.39
C ILE A 93 -4.67 -5.13 -9.03
N GLY A 94 -5.44 -4.95 -7.95
CA GLY A 94 -4.89 -4.90 -6.59
C GLY A 94 -4.14 -6.17 -6.23
N THR A 95 -4.68 -7.32 -6.56
CA THR A 95 -4.04 -8.61 -6.31
C THR A 95 -2.70 -8.72 -7.05
N ASN A 96 -2.69 -8.35 -8.32
CA ASN A 96 -1.48 -8.42 -9.13
C ASN A 96 -0.42 -7.41 -8.69
N LEU A 97 -0.83 -6.19 -8.34
CA LEU A 97 0.08 -5.18 -7.78
C LEU A 97 0.69 -5.65 -6.47
N LEU A 98 -0.12 -6.19 -5.56
CA LEU A 98 0.39 -6.63 -4.27
C LEU A 98 1.33 -7.81 -4.41
N LYS A 99 1.03 -8.78 -5.27
CA LYS A 99 1.93 -9.90 -5.56
C LYS A 99 3.27 -9.43 -6.09
N GLU A 100 3.27 -8.50 -7.06
CA GLU A 100 4.51 -7.95 -7.62
C GLU A 100 5.27 -7.13 -6.58
N LEU A 101 4.57 -6.38 -5.73
CA LEU A 101 5.21 -5.64 -4.64
C LEU A 101 5.90 -6.57 -3.65
N ILE A 102 5.27 -7.70 -3.33
CA ILE A 102 5.87 -8.73 -2.45
C ILE A 102 7.17 -9.24 -3.06
N GLU A 103 7.14 -9.63 -4.32
CA GLU A 103 8.34 -10.12 -5.00
C GLU A 103 9.45 -9.06 -5.08
N THR A 104 9.08 -7.82 -5.41
CA THR A 104 10.01 -6.69 -5.44
C THR A 104 10.62 -6.45 -4.07
N SER A 105 9.81 -6.53 -3.00
CA SER A 105 10.29 -6.35 -1.64
C SER A 105 11.31 -7.42 -1.25
N GLU A 106 11.07 -8.66 -1.64
CA GLU A 106 12.00 -9.76 -1.35
C GLU A 106 13.33 -9.61 -2.10
N ARG A 107 13.28 -9.12 -3.34
CA ARG A 107 14.50 -8.79 -4.10
C ARG A 107 15.31 -7.64 -3.47
N ASN A 108 14.66 -6.82 -2.66
CA ASN A 108 15.27 -5.67 -1.99
C ASN A 108 15.45 -5.90 -0.48
N GLU A 109 15.54 -7.17 -0.06
CA GLU A 109 15.89 -7.60 1.29
C GLU A 109 14.89 -7.20 2.39
N PHE A 110 13.63 -6.99 2.04
CA PHE A 110 12.57 -6.83 3.03
C PHE A 110 12.09 -8.20 3.49
N TRP A 111 12.07 -8.41 4.80
CA TRP A 111 11.64 -9.69 5.38
C TRP A 111 10.22 -9.66 5.94
N THR A 112 9.69 -8.47 6.27
CA THR A 112 8.32 -8.33 6.76
C THR A 112 7.63 -7.14 6.11
N LEU A 113 6.42 -7.37 5.62
CA LEU A 113 5.51 -6.32 5.18
C LEU A 113 4.33 -6.26 6.15
N GLN A 114 3.91 -5.05 6.51
CA GLN A 114 2.71 -4.86 7.30
C GLN A 114 1.71 -3.96 6.57
N ALA A 115 0.45 -4.05 6.95
CA ALA A 115 -0.61 -3.20 6.45
C ALA A 115 -1.56 -2.85 7.59
N GLY A 116 -1.95 -1.58 7.67
CA GLY A 116 -2.98 -1.12 8.57
C GLY A 116 -4.25 -0.84 7.78
N ILE A 117 -5.34 -1.53 8.11
CA ILE A 117 -6.57 -1.51 7.31
C ILE A 117 -7.76 -1.29 8.24
N PHE A 118 -8.64 -0.36 7.88
CA PHE A 118 -9.89 -0.18 8.63
C PHE A 118 -10.73 -1.46 8.57
N PRO A 119 -11.33 -1.89 9.69
CA PRO A 119 -12.17 -3.10 9.70
C PRO A 119 -13.30 -3.09 8.67
N GLU A 120 -13.80 -1.91 8.33
CA GLU A 120 -14.89 -1.73 7.37
C GLU A 120 -14.43 -1.86 5.92
N ASN A 121 -13.12 -1.76 5.67
CA ASN A 121 -12.54 -1.94 4.33
C ASN A 121 -12.36 -3.43 4.02
N LYS A 122 -13.46 -4.12 3.82
CA LYS A 122 -13.50 -5.58 3.65
C LYS A 122 -12.72 -6.04 2.41
N SER A 123 -12.78 -5.28 1.33
CA SER A 123 -12.08 -5.64 0.09
C SER A 123 -10.56 -5.63 0.27
N SER A 124 -10.03 -4.66 1.01
CA SER A 124 -8.59 -4.58 1.30
C SER A 124 -8.15 -5.71 2.24
N LEU A 125 -8.95 -6.01 3.27
CA LEU A 125 -8.67 -7.15 4.16
C LEU A 125 -8.60 -8.47 3.38
N LEU A 126 -9.55 -8.72 2.49
CA LEU A 126 -9.56 -9.92 1.65
C LEU A 126 -8.37 -9.96 0.70
N LEU A 127 -8.05 -8.84 0.07
CA LEU A 127 -6.91 -8.71 -0.83
C LEU A 127 -5.61 -9.12 -0.13
N HIS A 128 -5.35 -8.56 1.03
CA HIS A 128 -4.11 -8.84 1.78
C HIS A 128 -4.06 -10.29 2.26
N LYS A 129 -5.16 -10.82 2.78
CA LYS A 129 -5.22 -12.23 3.22
C LYS A 129 -4.99 -13.18 2.04
N LYS A 130 -5.55 -12.90 0.88
CA LYS A 130 -5.35 -13.67 -0.34
C LYS A 130 -3.88 -13.70 -0.76
N CYS A 131 -3.14 -12.64 -0.47
CA CYS A 131 -1.71 -12.54 -0.79
C CYS A 131 -0.78 -13.00 0.35
N GLY A 132 -1.32 -13.69 1.35
CA GLY A 132 -0.53 -14.32 2.40
C GLY A 132 -0.32 -13.50 3.66
N PHE A 133 -1.03 -12.40 3.82
CA PHE A 133 -1.01 -11.63 5.07
C PHE A 133 -1.92 -12.29 6.11
N ARG A 134 -1.48 -12.24 7.37
CA ARG A 134 -2.28 -12.70 8.51
C ARG A 134 -2.68 -11.52 9.38
N GLU A 135 -3.80 -11.62 10.08
CA GLU A 135 -4.17 -10.64 11.09
C GLU A 135 -3.29 -10.83 12.33
N VAL A 136 -2.63 -9.75 12.75
CA VAL A 136 -1.88 -9.70 14.01
C VAL A 136 -2.80 -9.32 15.15
N GLY A 137 -3.68 -8.35 14.92
CA GLY A 137 -4.62 -7.87 15.92
C GLY A 137 -5.33 -6.60 15.47
N ILE A 138 -6.14 -6.07 16.37
CA ILE A 138 -6.88 -4.83 16.15
C ILE A 138 -6.36 -3.77 17.11
N ARG A 139 -6.01 -2.62 16.57
CA ARG A 139 -5.60 -1.45 17.36
C ARG A 139 -6.85 -0.60 17.60
N GLU A 140 -7.36 -0.66 18.81
CA GLU A 140 -8.61 0.01 19.15
C GLU A 140 -8.44 1.52 19.17
N LYS A 141 -9.32 2.22 18.43
CA LYS A 141 -9.41 3.68 18.39
C LYS A 141 -8.05 4.36 18.31
N ILE A 142 -7.20 3.85 17.43
CA ILE A 142 -5.80 4.31 17.33
C ILE A 142 -5.67 5.68 16.69
N GLY A 143 -6.65 6.09 15.89
CA GLY A 143 -6.62 7.36 15.18
C GLY A 143 -7.99 7.98 15.07
N LYS A 144 -7.99 9.28 14.83
CA LYS A 144 -9.19 10.09 14.75
C LYS A 144 -9.34 10.65 13.34
N MET A 145 -10.50 10.45 12.74
CA MET A 145 -10.84 11.03 11.45
C MET A 145 -11.07 12.54 11.59
N LYS A 146 -11.03 13.25 10.49
CA LYS A 146 -11.28 14.70 10.46
C LYS A 146 -12.64 15.08 11.06
N ASN A 147 -13.65 14.22 10.90
CA ASN A 147 -14.99 14.43 11.44
C ASN A 147 -15.09 14.19 12.96
N GLY A 148 -13.98 13.81 13.61
CA GLY A 148 -13.95 13.54 15.06
C GLY A 148 -14.20 12.09 15.45
N GLU A 149 -14.51 11.22 14.51
CA GLU A 149 -14.73 9.79 14.77
C GLU A 149 -13.41 9.05 15.01
N TRP A 150 -13.33 8.34 16.13
CA TRP A 150 -12.21 7.45 16.42
C TRP A 150 -12.38 6.12 15.69
N ARG A 151 -11.31 5.61 15.11
CA ARG A 151 -11.37 4.37 14.34
C ARG A 151 -10.32 3.36 14.75
N ASP A 152 -10.76 2.09 14.69
CA ASP A 152 -9.87 0.95 14.87
C ASP A 152 -9.09 0.70 13.57
N VAL A 153 -7.94 0.05 13.72
CA VAL A 153 -7.14 -0.41 12.58
C VAL A 153 -6.77 -1.88 12.80
N VAL A 154 -7.07 -2.71 11.82
CA VAL A 154 -6.58 -4.09 11.79
C VAL A 154 -5.14 -4.05 11.30
N LEU A 155 -4.24 -4.63 12.09
CA LEU A 155 -2.85 -4.78 11.69
C LEU A 155 -2.66 -6.18 11.08
N LEU A 156 -2.18 -6.20 9.84
CA LEU A 156 -1.83 -7.44 9.14
C LEU A 156 -0.33 -7.44 8.85
N GLU A 157 0.24 -8.63 8.73
CA GLU A 157 1.64 -8.76 8.35
C GLU A 157 1.85 -9.99 7.47
N ARG A 158 2.88 -9.92 6.63
CA ARG A 158 3.39 -11.05 5.86
C ARG A 158 4.87 -11.19 6.14
N ARG A 159 5.27 -12.35 6.66
CA ARG A 159 6.69 -12.68 6.87
C ARG A 159 7.22 -13.45 5.66
N SER A 160 8.27 -12.95 5.02
CA SER A 160 8.93 -13.65 3.92
C SER A 160 9.50 -14.99 4.40
N ASN A 161 9.39 -16.01 3.54
CA ASN A 161 10.05 -17.29 3.75
C ASN A 161 11.33 -17.44 2.90
N LYS A 162 11.77 -16.34 2.27
CA LYS A 162 12.96 -16.28 1.40
C LYS A 162 14.03 -15.38 1.94
N VAL A 163 13.67 -14.29 2.60
CA VAL A 163 14.56 -13.25 3.11
C VAL A 163 14.62 -13.34 4.64
N GLY A 164 15.82 -13.20 5.20
CA GLY A 164 16.00 -13.17 6.65
C GLY A 164 15.67 -14.48 7.34
N ILE A 165 16.00 -15.59 6.71
CA ILE A 165 15.69 -16.93 7.22
C ILE A 165 16.90 -17.65 7.84
N LYS A 166 18.05 -16.97 7.91
CA LYS A 166 19.28 -17.49 8.53
C LYS A 166 19.83 -16.51 9.54
#